data_63fb26e2e28d0109e6258bc3e0c46e39
#
_entry.id   63fb26e2e28d0109e6258bc3e0c46e39
#
_cell.length_a   1.000
_cell.length_b   1.000
_cell.length_c   1.000
_cell.angle_alpha   90.00
_cell.angle_beta   90.00
_cell.angle_gamma   90.00
#
_symmetry.space_group_name_H-M   'P 1'
#
loop_
_entity.id
_entity.type
_entity.pdbx_description
1 polymer ?
#
loop_
_entity_poly.entity_id
_entity_poly.type
_entity_poly.pdbx_seq_one_letter_code
_entity_poly.pdbx_strand_id
1 'polypeptide(L)'
;KVEALFKEAGVVTTVISGVEPDPSIETVLRGAKEMVEFNPDLIVGLGGGSAMDAAKAMWIFYEHPELKGLQDILPPNTFPKLRKKARLCCIPSTSGTASEVSRSIVITENSTGLKYGIGNMEMMPDIAICDGDITVSMPSKITAETGMDALTHALEALVSNRANYLSDILAKAAIRDIFKFLPKAYKNGEDKEARELMLQASMVAGLAFTNVSLGIVHSMAHTLGSIYHISHGLADAIILPYVISYNKQSEIAKEIYKNISDELGIDDIELEVRRLNKELNIPEKLSELIPNRDDYIYK
;
A
#
# COMPACT_ATOMS: atom_id res chain seq x y z
N LYS A 1 12.89 -20.83 1.72
CA LYS A 1 12.65 -20.94 3.18
C LYS A 1 11.18 -21.25 3.46
N VAL A 2 10.24 -20.42 3.02
CA VAL A 2 8.79 -20.64 3.22
C VAL A 2 8.29 -21.93 2.56
N GLU A 3 8.70 -22.20 1.32
CA GLU A 3 8.38 -23.46 0.62
C GLU A 3 8.84 -24.72 1.40
N ALA A 4 10.01 -24.64 2.06
CA ALA A 4 10.49 -25.73 2.89
C ALA A 4 9.58 -26.00 4.09
N LEU A 5 9.05 -24.94 4.72
CA LEU A 5 8.10 -25.08 5.84
C LEU A 5 6.78 -25.73 5.39
N PHE A 6 6.26 -25.37 4.25
CA PHE A 6 5.05 -26.01 3.68
C PHE A 6 5.32 -27.49 3.36
N LYS A 7 6.48 -27.79 2.79
CA LYS A 7 6.87 -29.17 2.49
C LYS A 7 7.01 -30.03 3.74
N GLU A 8 7.62 -29.50 4.81
CA GLU A 8 7.70 -30.15 6.13
C GLU A 8 6.32 -30.41 6.72
N ALA A 9 5.36 -29.52 6.48
CA ALA A 9 3.96 -29.70 6.88
C ALA A 9 3.16 -30.63 5.96
N GLY A 10 3.78 -31.23 4.93
CA GLY A 10 3.12 -32.13 3.98
C GLY A 10 2.24 -31.44 2.95
N VAL A 11 2.39 -30.10 2.79
CA VAL A 11 1.63 -29.31 1.81
C VAL A 11 2.37 -29.29 0.48
N VAL A 12 1.65 -29.61 -0.61
CA VAL A 12 2.16 -29.52 -1.97
C VAL A 12 2.12 -28.05 -2.41
N THR A 13 3.25 -27.53 -2.88
CA THR A 13 3.37 -26.11 -3.28
C THR A 13 3.99 -25.97 -4.66
N THR A 14 3.64 -24.88 -5.34
CA THR A 14 4.38 -24.33 -6.47
C THR A 14 4.69 -22.85 -6.20
N VAL A 15 5.74 -22.34 -6.82
CA VAL A 15 6.17 -20.95 -6.62
C VAL A 15 6.13 -20.21 -7.94
N ILE A 16 5.29 -19.19 -8.02
CA ILE A 16 5.26 -18.23 -9.12
C ILE A 16 6.16 -17.07 -8.74
N SER A 17 7.26 -16.91 -9.45
CA SER A 17 8.27 -15.89 -9.20
C SER A 17 8.38 -14.88 -10.35
N GLY A 18 9.24 -13.85 -10.16
CA GLY A 18 9.49 -12.86 -11.21
C GLY A 18 8.36 -11.83 -11.34
N VAL A 19 7.72 -11.50 -10.22
CA VAL A 19 6.81 -10.34 -10.14
C VAL A 19 7.68 -9.10 -9.98
N GLU A 20 7.60 -8.21 -10.96
CA GLU A 20 8.28 -6.92 -10.99
C GLU A 20 7.59 -5.88 -10.09
N PRO A 21 8.30 -4.82 -9.67
CA PRO A 21 7.64 -3.64 -9.11
C PRO A 21 6.62 -3.06 -10.11
N ASP A 22 5.46 -2.61 -9.62
CA ASP A 22 4.35 -2.18 -10.47
C ASP A 22 3.93 -3.27 -11.49
N PRO A 23 3.42 -4.41 -11.03
CA PRO A 23 3.25 -5.61 -11.83
C PRO A 23 2.40 -5.38 -13.07
N SER A 24 2.82 -6.00 -14.18
CA SER A 24 2.14 -5.90 -15.46
C SER A 24 1.01 -6.91 -15.59
N ILE A 25 0.04 -6.61 -16.47
CA ILE A 25 -1.04 -7.57 -16.79
C ILE A 25 -0.47 -8.84 -17.41
N GLU A 26 0.63 -8.76 -18.16
CA GLU A 26 1.31 -9.92 -18.75
C GLU A 26 1.84 -10.87 -17.66
N THR A 27 2.48 -10.33 -16.61
CA THR A 27 2.92 -11.11 -15.45
C THR A 27 1.73 -11.74 -14.72
N VAL A 28 0.65 -11.00 -14.56
CA VAL A 28 -0.58 -11.51 -13.94
C VAL A 28 -1.17 -12.68 -14.74
N LEU A 29 -1.33 -12.52 -16.05
CA LEU A 29 -1.91 -13.60 -16.90
C LEU A 29 -1.01 -14.83 -16.98
N ARG A 30 0.33 -14.63 -16.98
CA ARG A 30 1.29 -15.75 -16.88
C ARG A 30 1.10 -16.53 -15.59
N GLY A 31 1.07 -15.84 -14.44
CA GLY A 31 0.90 -16.49 -13.14
C GLY A 31 -0.47 -17.16 -12.99
N ALA A 32 -1.54 -16.55 -13.51
CA ALA A 32 -2.87 -17.16 -13.50
C ALA A 32 -2.91 -18.46 -14.33
N LYS A 33 -2.20 -18.51 -15.46
CA LYS A 33 -2.07 -19.74 -16.25
C LYS A 33 -1.34 -20.86 -15.48
N GLU A 34 -0.25 -20.53 -14.80
CA GLU A 34 0.47 -21.48 -13.92
C GLU A 34 -0.45 -21.99 -12.80
N MET A 35 -1.30 -21.10 -12.21
CA MET A 35 -2.31 -21.50 -11.23
C MET A 35 -3.37 -22.44 -11.83
N VAL A 36 -3.81 -22.22 -13.06
CA VAL A 36 -4.77 -23.14 -13.72
C VAL A 36 -4.18 -24.55 -13.88
N GLU A 37 -2.89 -24.65 -14.21
CA GLU A 37 -2.19 -25.94 -14.35
C GLU A 37 -1.98 -26.65 -13.01
N PHE A 38 -1.66 -25.90 -11.94
CA PHE A 38 -1.42 -26.43 -10.59
C PHE A 38 -2.71 -26.69 -9.81
N ASN A 39 -3.76 -25.90 -10.06
CA ASN A 39 -5.06 -25.95 -9.41
C ASN A 39 -5.00 -25.79 -7.85
N PRO A 40 -4.46 -24.67 -7.32
CA PRO A 40 -4.37 -24.43 -5.88
C PRO A 40 -5.74 -24.20 -5.24
N ASP A 41 -5.89 -24.62 -3.98
CA ASP A 41 -7.00 -24.24 -3.09
C ASP A 41 -6.66 -23.09 -2.15
N LEU A 42 -5.35 -22.76 -2.01
CA LEU A 42 -4.84 -21.60 -1.29
C LEU A 42 -3.77 -20.88 -2.13
N ILE A 43 -3.93 -19.58 -2.28
CA ILE A 43 -2.96 -18.69 -2.90
C ILE A 43 -2.29 -17.91 -1.79
N VAL A 44 -0.95 -17.84 -1.80
CA VAL A 44 -0.17 -17.07 -0.82
C VAL A 44 0.57 -15.96 -1.53
N GLY A 45 0.13 -14.72 -1.34
CA GLY A 45 0.83 -13.50 -1.78
C GLY A 45 1.86 -13.10 -0.72
N LEU A 46 3.15 -13.41 -0.93
CA LEU A 46 4.22 -13.08 -0.01
C LEU A 46 5.15 -12.05 -0.62
N GLY A 47 5.28 -10.89 -0.01
CA GLY A 47 6.17 -9.82 -0.48
C GLY A 47 5.65 -8.42 -0.14
N GLY A 48 6.11 -7.42 -0.88
CA GLY A 48 5.57 -6.06 -0.81
C GLY A 48 4.23 -5.94 -1.54
N GLY A 49 3.69 -4.71 -1.63
CA GLY A 49 2.42 -4.43 -2.29
C GLY A 49 2.31 -5.03 -3.69
N SER A 50 3.36 -4.88 -4.52
CA SER A 50 3.39 -5.43 -5.88
C SER A 50 3.18 -6.94 -5.94
N ALA A 51 3.80 -7.70 -5.05
CA ALA A 51 3.64 -9.15 -5.00
C ALA A 51 2.23 -9.56 -4.55
N MET A 52 1.67 -8.87 -3.56
CA MET A 52 0.32 -9.12 -3.08
C MET A 52 -0.75 -8.70 -4.09
N ASP A 53 -0.56 -7.55 -4.74
CA ASP A 53 -1.46 -7.07 -5.79
C ASP A 53 -1.46 -8.00 -7.01
N ALA A 54 -0.27 -8.48 -7.42
CA ALA A 54 -0.16 -9.51 -8.46
C ALA A 54 -0.89 -10.80 -8.05
N ALA A 55 -0.74 -11.27 -6.80
CA ALA A 55 -1.43 -12.45 -6.31
C ALA A 55 -2.96 -12.30 -6.34
N LYS A 56 -3.50 -11.14 -5.94
CA LYS A 56 -4.92 -10.81 -6.05
C LYS A 56 -5.39 -10.81 -7.51
N ALA A 57 -4.62 -10.17 -8.40
CA ALA A 57 -4.95 -10.13 -9.81
C ALA A 57 -4.88 -11.51 -10.45
N MET A 58 -3.83 -12.31 -10.18
CA MET A 58 -3.71 -13.70 -10.64
C MET A 58 -4.89 -14.54 -10.17
N TRP A 59 -5.35 -14.35 -8.92
CA TRP A 59 -6.52 -15.04 -8.37
C TRP A 59 -7.78 -14.80 -9.21
N ILE A 60 -8.01 -13.57 -9.69
CA ILE A 60 -9.16 -13.24 -10.54
C ILE A 60 -9.16 -14.08 -11.82
N PHE A 61 -8.04 -14.05 -12.54
CA PHE A 61 -7.92 -14.77 -13.83
C PHE A 61 -7.77 -16.28 -13.67
N TYR A 62 -7.31 -16.77 -12.52
CA TYR A 62 -7.32 -18.19 -12.18
C TYR A 62 -8.75 -18.72 -11.97
N GLU A 63 -9.57 -18.00 -11.25
CA GLU A 63 -10.97 -18.39 -11.03
C GLU A 63 -11.84 -18.18 -12.26
N HIS A 64 -11.46 -17.23 -13.13
CA HIS A 64 -12.19 -16.80 -14.32
C HIS A 64 -11.29 -16.79 -15.56
N PRO A 65 -10.89 -17.98 -16.05
CA PRO A 65 -9.98 -18.10 -17.20
C PRO A 65 -10.59 -17.64 -18.54
N GLU A 66 -11.88 -17.35 -18.58
CA GLU A 66 -12.57 -16.72 -19.70
C GLU A 66 -12.20 -15.24 -19.88
N LEU A 67 -11.77 -14.55 -18.80
CA LEU A 67 -11.33 -13.16 -18.84
C LEU A 67 -9.93 -13.06 -19.46
N LYS A 68 -9.67 -11.99 -20.22
CA LYS A 68 -8.46 -11.86 -21.02
C LYS A 68 -7.60 -10.66 -20.67
N GLY A 69 -8.13 -9.72 -19.87
CA GLY A 69 -7.40 -8.52 -19.50
C GLY A 69 -8.17 -7.64 -18.54
N LEU A 70 -7.55 -6.51 -18.17
CA LEU A 70 -8.11 -5.57 -17.19
C LEU A 70 -9.47 -5.01 -17.63
N GLN A 71 -9.68 -4.85 -18.94
CA GLN A 71 -10.92 -4.29 -19.48
C GLN A 71 -12.15 -5.15 -19.11
N ASP A 72 -11.96 -6.45 -18.92
CA ASP A 72 -13.06 -7.37 -18.60
C ASP A 72 -13.56 -7.20 -17.15
N ILE A 73 -12.75 -6.59 -16.27
CA ILE A 73 -13.07 -6.37 -14.85
C ILE A 73 -13.30 -4.89 -14.50
N LEU A 74 -13.10 -3.98 -15.47
CA LEU A 74 -13.34 -2.55 -15.30
C LEU A 74 -14.79 -2.19 -15.67
N PRO A 75 -15.35 -1.10 -15.08
CA PRO A 75 -16.65 -0.60 -15.51
C PRO A 75 -16.70 -0.34 -17.03
N PRO A 76 -17.85 -0.63 -17.70
CA PRO A 76 -19.14 -1.01 -17.13
C PRO A 76 -19.32 -2.50 -16.81
N ASN A 77 -18.28 -3.34 -16.96
CA ASN A 77 -18.34 -4.76 -16.64
C ASN A 77 -18.52 -4.99 -15.13
N THR A 78 -19.18 -6.09 -14.79
CA THR A 78 -19.36 -6.51 -13.40
C THR A 78 -18.14 -7.28 -12.95
N PHE A 79 -17.57 -6.87 -11.81
CA PHE A 79 -16.44 -7.59 -11.19
C PHE A 79 -16.87 -9.02 -10.82
N PRO A 80 -16.08 -10.05 -11.17
CA PRO A 80 -16.45 -11.44 -10.97
C PRO A 80 -16.42 -11.84 -9.49
N LYS A 81 -17.21 -12.86 -9.12
CA LYS A 81 -17.19 -13.46 -7.80
C LYS A 81 -16.01 -14.39 -7.64
N LEU A 82 -15.27 -14.23 -6.53
CA LEU A 82 -14.11 -15.06 -6.19
C LEU A 82 -14.46 -16.12 -5.12
N ARG A 83 -13.46 -16.88 -4.68
CA ARG A 83 -13.55 -17.93 -3.63
C ARG A 83 -14.29 -19.19 -4.04
N LYS A 84 -14.37 -19.47 -5.35
CA LYS A 84 -14.94 -20.72 -5.86
C LYS A 84 -13.92 -21.84 -5.88
N LYS A 85 -12.64 -21.50 -6.20
CA LYS A 85 -11.54 -22.48 -6.32
C LYS A 85 -10.54 -22.35 -5.17
N ALA A 86 -10.17 -21.11 -4.80
CA ALA A 86 -9.12 -20.86 -3.82
C ALA A 86 -9.49 -19.76 -2.82
N ARG A 87 -8.76 -19.74 -1.70
CA ARG A 87 -8.68 -18.64 -0.74
C ARG A 87 -7.37 -17.88 -0.95
N LEU A 88 -7.33 -16.65 -0.48
CA LEU A 88 -6.15 -15.81 -0.55
C LEU A 88 -5.60 -15.50 0.84
N CYS A 89 -4.30 -15.81 1.04
CA CYS A 89 -3.51 -15.39 2.19
C CYS A 89 -2.47 -14.37 1.72
N CYS A 90 -2.36 -13.23 2.40
CA CYS A 90 -1.32 -12.24 2.14
C CYS A 90 -0.36 -12.13 3.33
N ILE A 91 0.94 -12.08 3.01
CA ILE A 91 2.04 -12.01 3.99
C ILE A 91 2.95 -10.84 3.58
N PRO A 92 2.80 -9.65 4.17
CA PRO A 92 3.57 -8.48 3.79
C PRO A 92 5.03 -8.57 4.23
N SER A 93 5.95 -8.17 3.36
CA SER A 93 7.36 -7.96 3.67
C SER A 93 7.75 -6.49 3.78
N THR A 94 6.77 -5.59 3.64
CA THR A 94 6.91 -4.13 3.79
C THR A 94 5.82 -3.60 4.71
N SER A 95 6.12 -2.51 5.42
CA SER A 95 5.19 -1.85 6.35
C SER A 95 4.70 -0.55 5.72
N GLY A 96 3.75 -0.62 4.78
CA GLY A 96 3.30 0.57 4.04
C GLY A 96 1.97 0.39 3.34
N THR A 97 1.93 -0.40 2.28
CA THR A 97 0.80 -0.49 1.35
C THR A 97 -0.48 -1.07 1.95
N ALA A 98 -0.34 -1.86 3.02
CA ALA A 98 -1.44 -2.59 3.64
C ALA A 98 -2.28 -3.41 2.64
N SER A 99 -1.64 -3.93 1.57
CA SER A 99 -2.35 -4.72 0.58
C SER A 99 -2.93 -6.00 1.18
N GLU A 100 -2.37 -6.52 2.28
CA GLU A 100 -2.87 -7.69 3.01
C GLU A 100 -4.27 -7.49 3.63
N VAL A 101 -4.71 -6.24 3.80
CA VAL A 101 -6.04 -5.88 4.36
C VAL A 101 -6.80 -4.90 3.47
N SER A 102 -6.38 -4.73 2.22
CA SER A 102 -7.05 -3.83 1.28
C SER A 102 -7.79 -4.58 0.16
N ARG A 103 -8.81 -3.93 -0.38
CA ARG A 103 -9.61 -4.39 -1.52
C ARG A 103 -9.06 -3.97 -2.87
N SER A 104 -7.90 -3.35 -2.90
CA SER A 104 -7.36 -2.69 -4.10
C SER A 104 -6.15 -3.43 -4.66
N ILE A 105 -5.92 -3.25 -5.96
CA ILE A 105 -4.72 -3.62 -6.69
C ILE A 105 -4.31 -2.47 -7.60
N VAL A 106 -3.01 -2.36 -7.87
CA VAL A 106 -2.47 -1.47 -8.91
C VAL A 106 -1.72 -2.32 -9.92
N ILE A 107 -2.22 -2.36 -11.16
CA ILE A 107 -1.64 -3.17 -12.26
C ILE A 107 -1.32 -2.26 -13.45
N THR A 108 -0.18 -2.48 -14.05
CA THR A 108 0.29 -1.74 -15.21
C THR A 108 -0.12 -2.44 -16.51
N GLU A 109 -0.64 -1.70 -17.46
CA GLU A 109 -0.83 -2.17 -18.83
C GLU A 109 0.35 -1.69 -19.70
N ASN A 110 1.29 -2.60 -20.00
CA ASN A 110 2.52 -2.24 -20.71
C ASN A 110 2.29 -1.65 -22.10
N SER A 111 1.20 -2.04 -22.78
CA SER A 111 0.87 -1.54 -24.12
C SER A 111 0.59 -0.04 -24.14
N THR A 112 0.06 0.50 -23.04
CA THR A 112 -0.31 1.92 -22.90
C THR A 112 0.58 2.66 -21.89
N GLY A 113 1.32 1.94 -21.05
CA GLY A 113 2.07 2.50 -19.91
C GLY A 113 1.17 2.99 -18.77
N LEU A 114 -0.14 2.72 -18.82
CA LEU A 114 -1.09 3.19 -17.81
C LEU A 114 -1.12 2.24 -16.61
N LYS A 115 -1.20 2.83 -15.42
CA LYS A 115 -1.45 2.12 -14.16
C LYS A 115 -2.93 2.17 -13.81
N TYR A 116 -3.54 1.02 -13.62
CA TYR A 116 -4.93 0.88 -13.23
C TYR A 116 -5.05 0.55 -11.75
N GLY A 117 -5.62 1.48 -10.99
CA GLY A 117 -6.06 1.23 -9.62
C GLY A 117 -7.47 0.64 -9.62
N ILE A 118 -7.61 -0.62 -9.24
CA ILE A 118 -8.88 -1.35 -9.25
C ILE A 118 -9.24 -1.74 -7.83
N GLY A 119 -10.45 -1.39 -7.39
CA GLY A 119 -10.92 -1.69 -6.05
C GLY A 119 -12.24 -2.47 -6.05
N ASN A 120 -12.26 -3.66 -5.43
CA ASN A 120 -13.48 -4.44 -5.22
C ASN A 120 -13.35 -5.31 -3.97
N MET A 121 -14.43 -5.43 -3.18
CA MET A 121 -14.45 -6.23 -1.95
C MET A 121 -14.18 -7.72 -2.17
N GLU A 122 -14.40 -8.23 -3.38
CA GLU A 122 -14.06 -9.62 -3.73
C GLU A 122 -12.55 -9.90 -3.59
N MET A 123 -11.69 -8.87 -3.79
CA MET A 123 -10.24 -9.00 -3.69
C MET A 123 -9.68 -8.92 -2.26
N MET A 124 -10.53 -8.70 -1.25
CA MET A 124 -10.06 -8.74 0.14
C MET A 124 -9.42 -10.10 0.44
N PRO A 125 -8.18 -10.14 0.96
CA PRO A 125 -7.60 -11.40 1.42
C PRO A 125 -8.46 -12.05 2.50
N ASP A 126 -8.50 -13.38 2.50
CA ASP A 126 -9.20 -14.16 3.55
C ASP A 126 -8.35 -14.25 4.81
N ILE A 127 -7.03 -14.20 4.66
CA ILE A 127 -6.05 -14.32 5.75
C ILE A 127 -4.96 -13.28 5.52
N ALA A 128 -4.59 -12.55 6.56
CA ALA A 128 -3.40 -11.70 6.62
C ALA A 128 -2.46 -12.23 7.72
N ILE A 129 -1.19 -12.46 7.38
CA ILE A 129 -0.17 -12.86 8.35
C ILE A 129 0.85 -11.74 8.42
N CYS A 130 0.79 -10.95 9.48
CA CYS A 130 1.71 -9.85 9.73
C CYS A 130 2.75 -10.31 10.76
N ASP A 131 3.96 -10.61 10.25
CA ASP A 131 5.11 -11.08 11.04
C ASP A 131 6.26 -10.10 10.81
N GLY A 132 6.61 -9.33 11.85
CA GLY A 132 7.67 -8.32 11.79
C GLY A 132 9.04 -8.86 11.43
N ASP A 133 9.33 -10.12 11.73
CA ASP A 133 10.59 -10.78 11.37
C ASP A 133 10.81 -10.85 9.84
N ILE A 134 9.74 -10.84 9.04
CA ILE A 134 9.84 -10.82 7.58
C ILE A 134 10.32 -9.44 7.07
N THR A 135 10.08 -8.38 7.83
CA THR A 135 10.45 -7.00 7.46
C THR A 135 11.85 -6.59 7.90
N VAL A 136 12.55 -7.40 8.71
CA VAL A 136 13.89 -7.07 9.25
C VAL A 136 14.92 -6.79 8.15
N SER A 137 14.83 -7.50 7.01
CA SER A 137 15.75 -7.31 5.89
C SER A 137 15.44 -6.09 5.02
N MET A 138 14.38 -5.34 5.32
CA MET A 138 13.97 -4.18 4.54
C MET A 138 14.97 -3.02 4.70
N PRO A 139 15.56 -2.49 3.59
CA PRO A 139 16.49 -1.38 3.67
C PRO A 139 15.87 -0.12 4.28
N SER A 140 16.70 0.71 4.92
CA SER A 140 16.24 1.95 5.57
C SER A 140 15.48 2.88 4.62
N LYS A 141 15.93 3.03 3.36
CA LYS A 141 15.22 3.81 2.34
C LYS A 141 13.81 3.29 2.14
N ILE A 142 13.62 1.99 1.95
CA ILE A 142 12.29 1.39 1.77
C ILE A 142 11.48 1.52 3.06
N THR A 143 12.11 1.36 4.23
CA THR A 143 11.44 1.58 5.52
C THR A 143 10.86 2.99 5.63
N ALA A 144 11.63 4.02 5.22
CA ALA A 144 11.18 5.41 5.22
C ALA A 144 10.00 5.62 4.26
N GLU A 145 10.17 5.21 3.02
CA GLU A 145 9.17 5.42 1.96
C GLU A 145 7.85 4.69 2.28
N THR A 146 7.92 3.42 2.65
CA THR A 146 6.70 2.65 2.97
C THR A 146 6.06 3.10 4.29
N GLY A 147 6.85 3.47 5.29
CA GLY A 147 6.32 4.00 6.55
C GLY A 147 5.60 5.34 6.37
N MET A 148 6.08 6.19 5.48
CA MET A 148 5.40 7.45 5.14
C MET A 148 4.15 7.22 4.29
N ASP A 149 4.13 6.19 3.45
CA ASP A 149 2.93 5.73 2.76
C ASP A 149 1.83 5.31 3.78
N ALA A 150 2.19 4.49 4.78
CA ALA A 150 1.26 4.13 5.85
C ALA A 150 0.75 5.36 6.64
N LEU A 151 1.61 6.34 6.92
CA LEU A 151 1.20 7.60 7.57
C LEU A 151 0.22 8.39 6.69
N THR A 152 0.48 8.44 5.40
CA THR A 152 -0.40 9.10 4.43
C THR A 152 -1.76 8.41 4.37
N HIS A 153 -1.80 7.08 4.30
CA HIS A 153 -3.02 6.30 4.40
C HIS A 153 -3.88 6.69 5.61
N ALA A 154 -3.25 6.74 6.79
CA ALA A 154 -3.95 7.05 8.03
C ALA A 154 -4.44 8.51 8.08
N LEU A 155 -3.62 9.48 7.66
CA LEU A 155 -4.00 10.90 7.66
C LEU A 155 -5.08 11.21 6.62
N GLU A 156 -5.03 10.59 5.43
CA GLU A 156 -6.08 10.77 4.43
C GLU A 156 -7.38 10.07 4.84
N ALA A 157 -7.31 8.89 5.47
CA ALA A 157 -8.49 8.23 6.01
C ALA A 157 -9.19 9.09 7.07
N LEU A 158 -8.42 9.76 7.92
CA LEU A 158 -8.95 10.61 9.02
C LEU A 158 -9.73 11.83 8.50
N VAL A 159 -9.33 12.41 7.36
CA VAL A 159 -9.99 13.57 6.74
C VAL A 159 -10.87 13.20 5.56
N SER A 160 -11.11 11.93 5.32
CA SER A 160 -11.99 11.47 4.25
C SER A 160 -13.42 11.95 4.47
N ASN A 161 -14.12 12.32 3.39
CA ASN A 161 -15.55 12.63 3.44
C ASN A 161 -16.44 11.43 3.84
N ARG A 162 -15.85 10.22 3.90
CA ARG A 162 -16.51 8.98 4.34
C ARG A 162 -16.07 8.55 5.74
N ALA A 163 -15.21 9.35 6.40
CA ALA A 163 -14.69 9.06 7.73
C ALA A 163 -15.85 8.81 8.71
N ASN A 164 -15.63 7.90 9.61
CA ASN A 164 -16.60 7.49 10.63
C ASN A 164 -15.87 7.08 11.91
N TYR A 165 -16.63 6.90 12.97
CA TYR A 165 -16.09 6.59 14.30
C TYR A 165 -15.06 5.45 14.31
N LEU A 166 -15.32 4.34 13.58
CA LEU A 166 -14.39 3.21 13.53
C LEU A 166 -13.12 3.54 12.75
N SER A 167 -13.25 4.16 11.55
CA SER A 167 -12.09 4.56 10.76
C SER A 167 -11.22 5.57 11.50
N ASP A 168 -11.81 6.48 12.28
CA ASP A 168 -11.10 7.49 13.05
C ASP A 168 -10.25 6.87 14.16
N ILE A 169 -10.81 5.91 14.90
CA ILE A 169 -10.06 5.16 15.94
C ILE A 169 -8.85 4.46 15.32
N LEU A 170 -9.06 3.77 14.20
CA LEU A 170 -7.99 3.04 13.51
C LEU A 170 -6.92 4.01 12.97
N ALA A 171 -7.33 5.08 12.29
CA ALA A 171 -6.42 6.07 11.73
C ALA A 171 -5.58 6.76 12.82
N LYS A 172 -6.19 7.18 13.92
CA LYS A 172 -5.49 7.80 15.05
C LYS A 172 -4.49 6.86 15.72
N ALA A 173 -4.86 5.59 15.91
CA ALA A 173 -3.96 4.59 16.45
C ALA A 173 -2.74 4.39 15.53
N ALA A 174 -2.98 4.26 14.22
CA ALA A 174 -1.91 4.13 13.23
C ALA A 174 -0.98 5.35 13.22
N ILE A 175 -1.53 6.57 13.18
CA ILE A 175 -0.74 7.82 13.19
C ILE A 175 0.19 7.87 14.40
N ARG A 176 -0.35 7.63 15.60
CA ARG A 176 0.43 7.61 16.84
C ARG A 176 1.58 6.63 16.79
N ASP A 177 1.30 5.40 16.36
CA ASP A 177 2.27 4.32 16.38
C ASP A 177 3.33 4.50 15.27
N ILE A 178 2.95 5.04 14.11
CA ILE A 178 3.91 5.36 13.04
C ILE A 178 4.90 6.45 13.49
N PHE A 179 4.42 7.57 14.07
CA PHE A 179 5.33 8.61 14.59
C PHE A 179 6.29 8.08 15.65
N LYS A 180 5.86 7.10 16.45
CA LYS A 180 6.67 6.51 17.51
C LYS A 180 7.70 5.49 17.02
N PHE A 181 7.33 4.66 16.04
CA PHE A 181 8.11 3.47 15.68
C PHE A 181 8.83 3.58 14.34
N LEU A 182 8.36 4.39 13.39
CA LEU A 182 9.02 4.57 12.11
C LEU A 182 10.46 5.10 12.25
N PRO A 183 10.74 6.14 13.08
CA PRO A 183 12.11 6.60 13.29
C PRO A 183 13.02 5.51 13.88
N LYS A 184 12.49 4.64 14.74
CA LYS A 184 13.25 3.55 15.35
C LYS A 184 13.58 2.47 14.33
N ALA A 185 12.58 1.98 13.58
CA ALA A 185 12.76 0.99 12.53
C ALA A 185 13.68 1.49 11.40
N TYR A 186 13.65 2.80 11.10
CA TYR A 186 14.54 3.44 10.13
C TYR A 186 15.99 3.47 10.60
N LYS A 187 16.24 3.87 11.86
CA LYS A 187 17.60 3.96 12.44
C LYS A 187 18.22 2.61 12.70
N ASN A 188 17.41 1.65 13.13
CA ASN A 188 17.86 0.29 13.40
C ASN A 188 16.89 -0.73 12.80
N GLY A 189 17.20 -1.20 11.60
CA GLY A 189 16.40 -2.20 10.89
C GLY A 189 16.30 -3.56 11.58
N GLU A 190 17.18 -3.83 12.54
CA GLU A 190 17.22 -5.06 13.35
C GLU A 190 16.35 -4.96 14.62
N ASP A 191 15.78 -3.80 14.92
CA ASP A 191 14.84 -3.61 16.04
C ASP A 191 13.51 -4.31 15.72
N LYS A 192 13.41 -5.55 16.16
CA LYS A 192 12.25 -6.42 15.89
C LYS A 192 10.96 -5.87 16.46
N GLU A 193 11.01 -5.22 17.64
CA GLU A 193 9.83 -4.57 18.23
C GLU A 193 9.34 -3.41 17.35
N ALA A 194 10.26 -2.55 16.92
CA ALA A 194 9.92 -1.45 16.03
C ALA A 194 9.40 -1.95 14.67
N ARG A 195 9.97 -3.01 14.11
CA ARG A 195 9.50 -3.65 12.87
C ARG A 195 8.09 -4.21 13.00
N GLU A 196 7.83 -4.97 14.08
CA GLU A 196 6.51 -5.54 14.36
C GLU A 196 5.45 -4.45 14.52
N LEU A 197 5.73 -3.42 15.32
CA LEU A 197 4.79 -2.35 15.58
C LEU A 197 4.56 -1.44 14.37
N MET A 198 5.57 -1.24 13.52
CA MET A 198 5.39 -0.55 12.23
C MET A 198 4.53 -1.36 11.26
N LEU A 199 4.70 -2.68 11.21
CA LEU A 199 3.88 -3.55 10.37
C LEU A 199 2.42 -3.54 10.83
N GLN A 200 2.20 -3.64 12.14
CA GLN A 200 0.86 -3.53 12.72
C GLN A 200 0.23 -2.16 12.47
N ALA A 201 0.98 -1.07 12.62
CA ALA A 201 0.49 0.28 12.34
C ALA A 201 0.11 0.48 10.87
N SER A 202 0.90 -0.07 9.94
CA SER A 202 0.58 -0.11 8.51
C SER A 202 -0.72 -0.86 8.25
N MET A 203 -0.88 -2.06 8.82
CA MET A 203 -2.11 -2.84 8.70
C MET A 203 -3.33 -2.08 9.25
N VAL A 204 -3.21 -1.43 10.41
CA VAL A 204 -4.28 -0.64 11.01
C VAL A 204 -4.66 0.57 10.15
N ALA A 205 -3.67 1.26 9.54
CA ALA A 205 -3.92 2.31 8.54
C ALA A 205 -4.70 1.75 7.35
N GLY A 206 -4.34 0.54 6.89
CA GLY A 206 -5.03 -0.20 5.84
C GLY A 206 -6.50 -0.48 6.14
N LEU A 207 -6.78 -0.94 7.34
CA LEU A 207 -8.14 -1.17 7.81
C LEU A 207 -8.95 0.13 7.87
N ALA A 208 -8.31 1.27 8.18
CA ALA A 208 -8.98 2.57 8.14
C ALA A 208 -9.34 2.95 6.69
N PHE A 209 -8.34 3.10 5.79
CA PHE A 209 -8.59 3.63 4.45
C PHE A 209 -9.44 2.72 3.57
N THR A 210 -9.34 1.41 3.71
CA THR A 210 -10.15 0.45 2.94
C THR A 210 -11.66 0.72 3.09
N ASN A 211 -12.08 1.24 4.25
CA ASN A 211 -13.47 1.57 4.52
C ASN A 211 -13.90 2.95 4.04
N VAL A 212 -12.97 3.91 3.92
CA VAL A 212 -13.32 5.33 3.69
C VAL A 212 -12.68 5.97 2.48
N SER A 213 -11.82 5.27 1.75
CA SER A 213 -11.03 5.76 0.61
C SER A 213 -9.87 6.70 1.01
N LEU A 214 -9.06 7.02 0.00
CA LEU A 214 -7.90 7.91 0.08
C LEU A 214 -8.23 9.27 -0.53
N GLY A 215 -7.28 10.18 -0.46
CA GLY A 215 -7.43 11.57 -0.85
C GLY A 215 -6.53 12.01 -2.01
N ILE A 216 -6.19 13.30 -2.00
CA ILE A 216 -5.48 13.95 -3.11
C ILE A 216 -3.98 13.61 -3.13
N VAL A 217 -3.37 13.26 -1.99
CA VAL A 217 -1.94 12.85 -1.94
C VAL A 217 -1.74 11.63 -2.84
N HIS A 218 -2.49 10.57 -2.60
CA HIS A 218 -2.41 9.35 -3.41
C HIS A 218 -2.74 9.60 -4.90
N SER A 219 -3.72 10.45 -5.19
CA SER A 219 -4.06 10.79 -6.58
C SER A 219 -2.89 11.46 -7.31
N MET A 220 -2.17 12.35 -6.64
CA MET A 220 -0.98 13.01 -7.18
C MET A 220 0.22 12.07 -7.27
N ALA A 221 0.45 11.25 -6.24
CA ALA A 221 1.56 10.30 -6.19
C ALA A 221 1.48 9.24 -7.30
N HIS A 222 0.29 8.73 -7.61
CA HIS A 222 0.07 7.83 -8.75
C HIS A 222 0.54 8.43 -10.07
N THR A 223 0.22 9.71 -10.29
CA THR A 223 0.65 10.43 -11.51
C THR A 223 2.16 10.58 -11.56
N LEU A 224 2.80 10.97 -10.45
CA LEU A 224 4.27 11.08 -10.37
C LEU A 224 4.97 9.75 -10.60
N GLY A 225 4.43 8.67 -10.03
CA GLY A 225 4.95 7.32 -10.23
C GLY A 225 4.86 6.88 -11.69
N SER A 226 3.76 7.19 -12.39
CA SER A 226 3.57 6.83 -13.80
C SER A 226 4.49 7.59 -14.74
N ILE A 227 4.68 8.90 -14.51
CA ILE A 227 5.39 9.79 -15.46
C ILE A 227 6.91 9.83 -15.18
N TYR A 228 7.28 9.87 -13.90
CA TYR A 228 8.66 10.11 -13.48
C TYR A 228 9.33 8.93 -12.79
N HIS A 229 8.63 7.80 -12.66
CA HIS A 229 9.11 6.59 -11.97
C HIS A 229 9.59 6.85 -10.53
N ILE A 230 8.98 7.84 -9.86
CA ILE A 230 9.21 8.10 -8.44
C ILE A 230 8.47 7.02 -7.66
N SER A 231 9.13 6.42 -6.66
CA SER A 231 8.48 5.43 -5.79
C SER A 231 7.28 6.05 -5.09
N HIS A 232 6.20 5.26 -4.96
CA HIS A 232 4.90 5.74 -4.47
C HIS A 232 5.03 6.41 -3.10
N GLY A 233 5.57 5.71 -2.10
CA GLY A 233 5.72 6.25 -0.75
C GLY A 233 6.66 7.47 -0.65
N LEU A 234 7.64 7.61 -1.56
CA LEU A 234 8.46 8.82 -1.64
C LEU A 234 7.64 10.00 -2.16
N ALA A 235 6.83 9.79 -3.19
CA ALA A 235 5.93 10.82 -3.70
C ALA A 235 4.92 11.25 -2.63
N ASP A 236 4.30 10.30 -1.94
CA ASP A 236 3.38 10.57 -0.84
C ASP A 236 4.03 11.40 0.26
N ALA A 237 5.22 11.01 0.70
CA ALA A 237 5.95 11.70 1.77
C ALA A 237 6.25 13.17 1.44
N ILE A 238 6.64 13.46 0.19
CA ILE A 238 6.94 14.82 -0.25
C ILE A 238 5.67 15.66 -0.37
N ILE A 239 4.58 15.08 -0.88
CA ILE A 239 3.31 15.79 -1.16
C ILE A 239 2.52 16.03 0.14
N LEU A 240 2.53 15.07 1.06
CA LEU A 240 1.68 15.04 2.24
C LEU A 240 1.64 16.38 3.02
N PRO A 241 2.77 17.01 3.41
CA PRO A 241 2.71 18.25 4.16
C PRO A 241 2.04 19.40 3.41
N TYR A 242 2.18 19.45 2.08
CA TYR A 242 1.53 20.47 1.27
C TYR A 242 0.02 20.26 1.17
N VAL A 243 -0.42 19.01 1.09
CA VAL A 243 -1.85 18.67 1.09
C VAL A 243 -2.48 18.92 2.46
N ILE A 244 -1.77 18.63 3.57
CA ILE A 244 -2.24 19.01 4.91
C ILE A 244 -2.47 20.52 4.98
N SER A 245 -1.50 21.32 4.50
CA SER A 245 -1.61 22.78 4.46
C SER A 245 -2.80 23.24 3.61
N TYR A 246 -3.01 22.62 2.45
CA TYR A 246 -4.16 22.88 1.59
C TYR A 246 -5.48 22.52 2.27
N ASN A 247 -5.57 21.34 2.87
CA ASN A 247 -6.77 20.87 3.54
C ASN A 247 -7.17 21.73 4.75
N LYS A 248 -6.21 22.37 5.44
CA LYS A 248 -6.46 23.32 6.53
C LYS A 248 -7.27 24.55 6.11
N GLN A 249 -7.51 24.77 4.81
CA GLN A 249 -8.46 25.81 4.33
C GLN A 249 -9.91 25.41 4.65
N SER A 250 -10.21 24.13 4.83
CA SER A 250 -11.49 23.66 5.37
C SER A 250 -11.46 23.70 6.89
N GLU A 251 -12.41 24.39 7.51
CA GLU A 251 -12.51 24.43 8.98
C GLU A 251 -12.69 23.02 9.59
N ILE A 252 -13.38 22.12 8.90
CA ILE A 252 -13.55 20.73 9.36
C ILE A 252 -12.19 20.01 9.40
N ALA A 253 -11.44 20.03 8.30
CA ALA A 253 -10.14 19.36 8.25
C ALA A 253 -9.14 20.00 9.21
N LYS A 254 -9.17 21.32 9.34
CA LYS A 254 -8.33 22.07 10.30
C LYS A 254 -8.58 21.65 11.75
N GLU A 255 -9.86 21.46 12.13
CA GLU A 255 -10.24 21.00 13.45
C GLU A 255 -9.77 19.53 13.67
N ILE A 256 -9.94 18.67 12.68
CA ILE A 256 -9.46 17.27 12.74
C ILE A 256 -7.94 17.23 12.94
N TYR A 257 -7.18 18.01 12.16
CA TYR A 257 -5.72 18.07 12.30
C TYR A 257 -5.28 18.66 13.64
N LYS A 258 -6.02 19.65 14.15
CA LYS A 258 -5.77 20.18 15.49
C LYS A 258 -6.01 19.11 16.56
N ASN A 259 -7.12 18.40 16.49
CA ASN A 259 -7.47 17.38 17.47
C ASN A 259 -6.43 16.25 17.52
N ILE A 260 -5.94 15.75 16.36
CA ILE A 260 -4.88 14.75 16.36
C ILE A 260 -3.55 15.32 16.87
N SER A 261 -3.22 16.57 16.59
CA SER A 261 -2.03 17.22 17.16
C SER A 261 -2.10 17.29 18.68
N ASP A 262 -3.25 17.72 19.24
CA ASP A 262 -3.50 17.77 20.67
C ASP A 262 -3.38 16.37 21.32
N GLU A 263 -3.95 15.33 20.69
CA GLU A 263 -3.87 13.93 21.17
C GLU A 263 -2.42 13.40 21.18
N LEU A 264 -1.60 13.81 20.22
CA LEU A 264 -0.19 13.43 20.12
C LEU A 264 0.73 14.28 21.01
N GLY A 265 0.23 15.41 21.55
CA GLY A 265 1.03 16.35 22.31
C GLY A 265 2.06 17.11 21.47
N ILE A 266 1.74 17.38 20.18
CA ILE A 266 2.57 18.12 19.23
C ILE A 266 1.90 19.44 18.86
N ASP A 267 2.71 20.43 18.44
CA ASP A 267 2.21 21.76 18.10
C ASP A 267 1.33 21.75 16.84
N ASP A 268 1.77 21.06 15.79
CA ASP A 268 1.10 21.00 14.50
C ASP A 268 1.49 19.77 13.70
N ILE A 269 0.50 19.05 13.18
CA ILE A 269 0.71 17.79 12.44
C ILE A 269 1.52 18.00 11.15
N GLU A 270 1.35 19.12 10.44
CA GLU A 270 2.12 19.42 9.22
C GLU A 270 3.61 19.60 9.55
N LEU A 271 3.90 20.36 10.59
CA LEU A 271 5.28 20.58 11.03
C LEU A 271 5.92 19.27 11.50
N GLU A 272 5.17 18.43 12.17
CA GLU A 272 5.66 17.12 12.61
C GLU A 272 5.93 16.17 11.44
N VAL A 273 5.08 16.15 10.41
CA VAL A 273 5.34 15.41 9.17
C VAL A 273 6.61 15.92 8.47
N ARG A 274 6.80 17.23 8.38
CA ARG A 274 8.03 17.81 7.82
C ARG A 274 9.28 17.43 8.64
N ARG A 275 9.17 17.41 9.97
CA ARG A 275 10.24 16.99 10.87
C ARG A 275 10.58 15.51 10.64
N LEU A 276 9.56 14.66 10.55
CA LEU A 276 9.73 13.24 10.26
C LEU A 276 10.38 13.02 8.90
N ASN A 277 9.93 13.68 7.83
CA ASN A 277 10.55 13.60 6.51
C ASN A 277 12.05 13.93 6.56
N LYS A 278 12.42 14.99 7.27
CA LYS A 278 13.82 15.36 7.45
C LYS A 278 14.62 14.30 8.21
N GLU A 279 14.05 13.72 9.26
CA GLU A 279 14.69 12.65 10.04
C GLU A 279 14.91 11.38 9.20
N LEU A 280 14.00 11.10 8.24
CA LEU A 280 14.05 9.97 7.33
C LEU A 280 14.88 10.24 6.05
N ASN A 281 15.53 11.41 5.93
CA ASN A 281 16.27 11.84 4.75
C ASN A 281 15.42 11.87 3.47
N ILE A 282 14.14 12.22 3.58
CA ILE A 282 13.23 12.42 2.44
C ILE A 282 13.40 13.84 1.92
N PRO A 283 13.51 14.04 0.58
CA PRO A 283 13.58 15.37 -0.02
C PRO A 283 12.41 16.26 0.37
N GLU A 284 12.67 17.55 0.56
CA GLU A 284 11.61 18.49 0.94
C GLU A 284 10.70 18.84 -0.24
N LYS A 285 11.26 18.82 -1.46
CA LYS A 285 10.58 19.31 -2.68
C LYS A 285 10.72 18.35 -3.84
N LEU A 286 9.68 18.27 -4.66
CA LEU A 286 9.71 17.52 -5.92
C LEU A 286 10.80 18.02 -6.90
N SER A 287 11.16 19.32 -6.84
CA SER A 287 12.22 19.88 -7.69
C SER A 287 13.62 19.31 -7.43
N GLU A 288 13.81 18.61 -6.32
CA GLU A 288 15.04 17.86 -6.04
C GLU A 288 15.11 16.55 -6.83
N LEU A 289 13.96 16.02 -7.23
CA LEU A 289 13.82 14.79 -8.02
C LEU A 289 13.54 15.08 -9.50
N ILE A 290 12.81 16.17 -9.79
CA ILE A 290 12.39 16.58 -11.12
C ILE A 290 12.95 18.00 -11.35
N PRO A 291 14.17 18.12 -11.93
CA PRO A 291 14.85 19.42 -12.04
C PRO A 291 14.17 20.37 -13.03
N ASN A 292 13.44 19.85 -14.01
CA ASN A 292 12.76 20.68 -15.02
C ASN A 292 11.32 20.95 -14.62
N ARG A 293 11.03 22.17 -14.15
CA ARG A 293 9.69 22.60 -13.74
C ARG A 293 8.67 22.53 -14.88
N ASP A 294 9.10 22.83 -16.11
CA ASP A 294 8.20 22.89 -17.26
C ASP A 294 7.69 21.48 -17.63
N ASP A 295 8.51 20.45 -17.45
CA ASP A 295 8.09 19.06 -17.63
C ASP A 295 6.95 18.67 -16.67
N TYR A 296 6.95 19.22 -15.45
CA TYR A 296 5.92 18.93 -14.45
C TYR A 296 4.59 19.66 -14.70
N ILE A 297 4.64 20.87 -15.24
CA ILE A 297 3.45 21.71 -15.45
C ILE A 297 2.66 21.30 -16.71
N TYR A 298 3.34 20.77 -17.72
CA TYR A 298 2.76 20.51 -19.05
C TYR A 298 2.56 19.03 -19.40
N LYS A 299 2.91 18.10 -18.51
CA LYS A 299 2.62 16.67 -18.62
C LYS A 299 1.52 16.24 -17.68
#